data_85f88849f366cc4e95a171799684f893
#
_entry.id   85f88849f366cc4e95a171799684f893
#
_cell.length_a   1.000
_cell.length_b   1.000
_cell.length_c   1.000
_cell.angle_alpha   90.00
_cell.angle_beta   90.00
_cell.angle_gamma   90.00
#
_symmetry.space_group_name_H-M   'P 1'
#
loop_
_entity.id
_entity.type
_entity.pdbx_description
1 polymer ?
#
loop_
_entity_poly.entity_id
_entity_poly.type
_entity_poly.pdbx_seq_one_letter_code
_entity_poly.pdbx_strand_id
1 'polypeptide(L)'
;MSKVSELPKECLWRIEKEENTYAVNAMCQRIQLESGSESEFQPGHGDVLEVTNNGKVICLHDGASSSALIFVTNQCNSNCIMCPDSVKQRTRQNTITIEYLLEYVSLLPTDLTHIDITGGEPTLLKENLPVLIEKALDQAGKAEILMLSNGRSFAVRKYSQLFYPFADRKFKIEIPIHSASGEKHDFIAGCQNSFIQTIAGIHNLLDGGVEIGIRIVVSKLNYTELNSIVDFIHYEFPDIKYINLMGMEVMGNAWKNREIVWEELENLKPYLQGVL
;
A
#
# COMPACT_ATOMS: atom_id res chain seq x y z
N MET A 1 10.65 20.06 29.99
CA MET A 1 10.54 19.89 28.52
C MET A 1 11.42 18.73 28.14
N SER A 2 10.97 17.86 27.25
CA SER A 2 11.68 16.62 26.88
C SER A 2 12.13 16.70 25.43
N LYS A 3 13.25 16.01 25.10
CA LYS A 3 13.67 15.83 23.71
C LYS A 3 12.81 14.75 23.04
N VAL A 4 12.66 14.78 21.70
CA VAL A 4 11.92 13.75 20.98
C VAL A 4 12.45 12.33 21.27
N SER A 5 13.78 12.17 21.40
CA SER A 5 14.42 10.90 21.74
C SER A 5 14.14 10.41 23.16
N GLU A 6 13.59 11.27 24.02
CA GLU A 6 13.23 10.97 25.43
C GLU A 6 11.75 10.60 25.59
N LEU A 7 10.96 10.66 24.51
CA LEU A 7 9.57 10.21 24.54
C LEU A 7 9.49 8.73 24.92
N PRO A 8 8.41 8.29 25.59
CA PRO A 8 8.15 6.88 25.85
C PRO A 8 8.32 6.04 24.60
N LYS A 9 9.04 4.92 24.76
CA LYS A 9 9.36 3.97 23.68
C LYS A 9 8.17 3.08 23.37
N GLU A 10 8.18 2.50 22.17
CA GLU A 10 7.10 1.63 21.68
C GLU A 10 5.73 2.31 21.64
N CYS A 11 5.74 3.64 21.49
CA CYS A 11 4.53 4.46 21.37
C CYS A 11 4.58 5.29 20.11
N LEU A 12 3.38 5.60 19.60
CA LEU A 12 3.18 6.54 18.50
C LEU A 12 2.83 7.92 19.03
N TRP A 13 3.37 8.95 18.39
CA TRP A 13 3.24 10.32 18.81
C TRP A 13 2.92 11.22 17.61
N ARG A 14 1.85 12.03 17.69
CA ARG A 14 1.59 13.12 16.77
C ARG A 14 2.19 14.40 17.34
N ILE A 15 2.82 15.20 16.49
CA ILE A 15 3.40 16.49 16.87
C ILE A 15 2.39 17.60 16.66
N GLU A 16 2.19 18.40 17.70
CA GLU A 16 1.35 19.60 17.67
C GLU A 16 2.23 20.82 17.94
N LYS A 17 2.24 21.78 17.01
CA LYS A 17 2.91 23.10 17.18
C LYS A 17 1.86 24.17 17.35
N GLU A 18 1.87 24.78 18.51
CA GLU A 18 1.10 25.97 18.90
C GLU A 18 2.12 27.06 19.31
N GLU A 19 1.95 27.71 20.47
CA GLU A 19 3.01 28.52 21.07
C GLU A 19 4.23 27.70 21.48
N ASN A 20 4.00 26.42 21.84
CA ASN A 20 5.02 25.42 22.15
C ASN A 20 4.81 24.18 21.29
N THR A 21 5.85 23.32 21.23
CA THR A 21 5.78 22.03 20.54
C THR A 21 5.42 20.94 21.54
N TYR A 22 4.46 20.09 21.19
CA TYR A 22 4.00 18.98 22.01
C TYR A 22 4.01 17.68 21.20
N ALA A 23 4.25 16.56 21.89
CA ALA A 23 3.98 15.21 21.40
C ALA A 23 2.70 14.72 22.08
N VAL A 24 1.74 14.23 21.28
CA VAL A 24 0.44 13.72 21.75
C VAL A 24 0.25 12.30 21.23
N ASN A 25 -0.09 11.36 22.12
CA ASN A 25 -0.40 9.99 21.72
C ASN A 25 -1.91 9.75 21.60
N ALA A 26 -2.30 8.55 21.15
CA ALA A 26 -3.70 8.18 20.97
C ALA A 26 -4.52 8.17 22.29
N MET A 27 -3.86 8.08 23.45
CA MET A 27 -4.49 8.19 24.78
C MET A 27 -4.56 9.63 25.29
N CYS A 28 -4.30 10.62 24.41
CA CYS A 28 -4.28 12.04 24.72
C CYS A 28 -3.24 12.45 25.79
N GLN A 29 -2.22 11.65 26.04
CA GLN A 29 -1.07 12.07 26.81
C GLN A 29 -0.32 13.16 26.03
N ARG A 30 0.02 14.27 26.66
CA ARG A 30 0.68 15.41 26.06
C ARG A 30 1.99 15.72 26.75
N ILE A 31 3.09 15.69 26.01
CA ILE A 31 4.44 15.96 26.51
C ILE A 31 4.99 17.18 25.77
N GLN A 32 5.40 18.20 26.51
CA GLN A 32 6.03 19.39 25.92
C GLN A 32 7.48 19.06 25.53
N LEU A 33 7.82 19.37 24.27
CA LEU A 33 9.16 19.18 23.72
C LEU A 33 10.00 20.46 23.83
N GLU A 34 11.31 20.28 23.99
CA GLU A 34 12.28 21.37 23.84
C GLU A 34 12.50 21.69 22.37
N SER A 35 12.75 22.99 22.07
CA SER A 35 13.27 23.37 20.77
C SER A 35 14.67 22.80 20.59
N GLY A 36 14.84 21.88 19.64
CA GLY A 36 16.13 21.23 19.35
C GLY A 36 17.16 22.23 18.79
N SER A 37 18.44 21.87 18.84
CA SER A 37 19.48 22.59 18.12
C SER A 37 19.34 22.34 16.61
N GLU A 38 19.90 23.20 15.74
CA GLU A 38 19.84 23.06 14.28
C GLU A 38 20.40 21.71 13.75
N SER A 39 21.18 21.00 14.56
CA SER A 39 21.75 19.67 14.23
C SER A 39 20.86 18.50 14.61
N GLU A 40 19.75 18.71 15.34
CA GLU A 40 18.82 17.67 15.75
C GLU A 40 17.59 17.62 14.85
N PHE A 41 16.99 16.43 14.68
CA PHE A 41 15.72 16.27 13.99
C PHE A 41 14.64 17.16 14.63
N GLN A 42 14.07 18.05 13.83
CA GLN A 42 13.02 18.96 14.26
C GLN A 42 11.68 18.53 13.64
N PRO A 43 10.81 17.86 14.41
CA PRO A 43 9.52 17.39 13.89
C PRO A 43 8.63 18.58 13.48
N GLY A 44 7.90 18.39 12.38
CA GLY A 44 6.87 19.31 11.89
C GLY A 44 5.55 19.20 12.66
N HIS A 45 4.67 20.19 12.53
CA HIS A 45 3.30 20.05 13.01
C HIS A 45 2.57 18.98 12.19
N GLY A 46 1.87 18.08 12.86
CA GLY A 46 1.15 16.97 12.22
C GLY A 46 1.99 15.72 11.94
N ASP A 47 3.33 15.77 12.13
CA ASP A 47 4.16 14.57 12.00
C ASP A 47 3.69 13.48 12.95
N VAL A 48 3.64 12.24 12.44
CA VAL A 48 3.43 11.06 13.28
C VAL A 48 4.74 10.29 13.39
N LEU A 49 5.21 10.14 14.62
CA LEU A 49 6.50 9.56 14.94
C LEU A 49 6.35 8.27 15.72
N GLU A 50 7.21 7.30 15.42
CA GLU A 50 7.45 6.13 16.27
C GLU A 50 8.78 6.29 17.01
N VAL A 51 8.76 6.06 18.32
CA VAL A 51 9.99 5.93 19.09
C VAL A 51 10.20 4.46 19.42
N THR A 52 11.16 3.85 18.73
CA THR A 52 11.46 2.42 18.87
C THR A 52 12.09 2.11 20.23
N ASN A 53 12.08 0.83 20.64
CA ASN A 53 12.64 0.39 21.92
C ASN A 53 14.14 0.68 22.09
N ASN A 54 14.89 0.84 21.00
CA ASN A 54 16.29 1.26 21.03
C ASN A 54 16.51 2.79 20.97
N GLY A 55 15.40 3.58 21.05
CA GLY A 55 15.43 5.04 21.05
C GLY A 55 15.58 5.68 19.67
N LYS A 56 15.46 4.91 18.57
CA LYS A 56 15.43 5.47 17.23
C LYS A 56 14.07 6.11 16.97
N VAL A 57 14.06 7.33 16.45
CA VAL A 57 12.86 8.04 16.00
C VAL A 57 12.65 7.78 14.51
N ILE A 58 11.45 7.37 14.14
CA ILE A 58 11.04 7.12 12.76
C ILE A 58 9.84 8.02 12.48
N CYS A 59 9.89 8.82 11.41
CA CYS A 59 8.74 9.56 10.93
C CYS A 59 7.90 8.61 10.06
N LEU A 60 6.67 8.33 10.48
CA LEU A 60 5.71 7.48 9.78
C LEU A 60 4.83 8.28 8.84
N HIS A 61 4.55 9.54 9.19
CA HIS A 61 3.80 10.50 8.36
C HIS A 61 4.43 11.88 8.53
N ASP A 62 4.66 12.55 7.42
CA ASP A 62 5.08 13.96 7.37
C ASP A 62 3.82 14.83 7.41
N GLY A 63 3.67 15.63 8.45
CA GLY A 63 2.52 16.51 8.66
C GLY A 63 2.31 17.56 7.57
N ALA A 64 3.31 17.84 6.73
CA ALA A 64 3.17 18.70 5.56
C ALA A 64 2.58 17.96 4.34
N SER A 65 2.49 16.62 4.38
CA SER A 65 1.93 15.80 3.30
C SER A 65 0.40 15.76 3.39
N SER A 66 -0.26 15.91 2.25
CA SER A 66 -1.70 15.68 2.10
C SER A 66 -2.06 14.21 1.88
N SER A 67 -1.06 13.32 1.85
CA SER A 67 -1.27 11.87 1.66
C SER A 67 -0.55 11.08 2.75
N ALA A 68 -1.12 9.93 3.11
CA ALA A 68 -0.54 9.00 4.09
C ALA A 68 -0.42 7.59 3.51
N LEU A 69 0.56 6.84 4.03
CA LEU A 69 0.80 5.44 3.70
C LEU A 69 0.55 4.57 4.93
N ILE A 70 -0.32 3.58 4.81
CA ILE A 70 -0.54 2.56 5.84
C ILE A 70 0.12 1.26 5.38
N PHE A 71 1.30 0.97 5.90
CA PHE A 71 2.03 -0.27 5.63
C PHE A 71 1.59 -1.36 6.61
N VAL A 72 0.77 -2.32 6.16
CA VAL A 72 0.07 -3.23 7.06
C VAL A 72 0.86 -4.48 7.43
N THR A 73 1.73 -4.95 6.55
CA THR A 73 2.53 -6.17 6.79
C THR A 73 3.68 -6.28 5.79
N ASN A 74 4.77 -6.90 6.20
CA ASN A 74 5.86 -7.27 5.28
C ASN A 74 5.64 -8.66 4.63
N GLN A 75 4.65 -9.42 5.08
CA GLN A 75 4.36 -10.75 4.56
C GLN A 75 3.53 -10.68 3.28
N CYS A 76 3.74 -11.64 2.37
CA CYS A 76 3.00 -11.77 1.13
C CYS A 76 2.80 -13.24 0.79
N ASN A 77 1.64 -13.57 0.21
CA ASN A 77 1.32 -14.90 -0.29
C ASN A 77 1.72 -15.10 -1.77
N SER A 78 2.42 -14.12 -2.38
CA SER A 78 3.04 -14.20 -3.70
C SER A 78 4.55 -13.92 -3.62
N ASN A 79 5.29 -14.31 -4.65
CA ASN A 79 6.74 -14.10 -4.71
C ASN A 79 7.16 -13.47 -6.04
N CYS A 80 6.54 -12.33 -6.38
CA CYS A 80 6.75 -11.65 -7.65
C CYS A 80 8.24 -11.42 -7.92
N ILE A 81 8.66 -11.79 -9.14
CA ILE A 81 10.08 -11.70 -9.53
C ILE A 81 10.58 -10.26 -9.67
N MET A 82 9.66 -9.30 -9.86
CA MET A 82 9.94 -7.87 -9.96
C MET A 82 9.51 -7.07 -8.70
N CYS A 83 9.22 -7.74 -7.58
CA CYS A 83 8.82 -7.04 -6.36
C CYS A 83 9.93 -6.10 -5.85
N PRO A 84 9.64 -4.85 -5.46
CA PRO A 84 10.61 -3.97 -4.85
C PRO A 84 11.10 -4.48 -3.48
N ASP A 85 10.31 -5.33 -2.80
CA ASP A 85 10.71 -5.99 -1.57
C ASP A 85 11.52 -7.28 -1.83
N SER A 86 12.55 -7.49 -1.01
CA SER A 86 13.31 -8.73 -1.07
C SER A 86 12.56 -9.88 -0.39
N VAL A 87 12.84 -11.13 -0.82
CA VAL A 87 12.35 -12.34 -0.13
C VAL A 87 12.70 -12.30 1.36
N LYS A 88 13.90 -11.80 1.71
CA LYS A 88 14.34 -11.69 3.10
C LYS A 88 13.44 -10.77 3.94
N GLN A 89 12.95 -9.68 3.37
CA GLN A 89 12.01 -8.79 4.06
C GLN A 89 10.67 -9.48 4.26
N ARG A 90 10.14 -10.12 3.22
CA ARG A 90 8.83 -10.79 3.23
C ARG A 90 8.77 -12.04 4.10
N THR A 91 9.90 -12.64 4.42
CA THR A 91 10.00 -13.82 5.31
C THR A 91 10.30 -13.47 6.78
N ARG A 92 10.56 -12.19 7.10
CA ARG A 92 10.69 -11.76 8.49
C ARG A 92 9.36 -11.91 9.22
N GLN A 93 9.45 -12.21 10.52
CA GLN A 93 8.26 -12.20 11.36
C GLN A 93 7.60 -10.83 11.30
N ASN A 94 6.29 -10.80 11.00
CA ASN A 94 5.52 -9.58 11.08
C ASN A 94 5.33 -9.19 12.54
N THR A 95 5.72 -7.98 12.89
CA THR A 95 5.55 -7.40 14.23
C THR A 95 4.45 -6.32 14.27
N ILE A 96 3.88 -5.99 13.11
CA ILE A 96 2.81 -5.00 13.00
C ILE A 96 1.50 -5.68 13.41
N THR A 97 0.87 -5.18 14.48
CA THR A 97 -0.43 -5.67 14.96
C THR A 97 -1.56 -4.78 14.48
N ILE A 98 -2.79 -5.26 14.57
CA ILE A 98 -3.97 -4.44 14.21
C ILE A 98 -4.12 -3.25 15.18
N GLU A 99 -3.81 -3.42 16.46
CA GLU A 99 -3.87 -2.36 17.46
C GLU A 99 -2.91 -1.23 17.12
N TYR A 100 -1.69 -1.55 16.71
CA TYR A 100 -0.69 -0.57 16.24
C TYR A 100 -1.20 0.20 15.01
N LEU A 101 -1.81 -0.50 14.04
CA LEU A 101 -2.34 0.14 12.83
C LEU A 101 -3.52 1.06 13.15
N LEU A 102 -4.43 0.65 14.04
CA LEU A 102 -5.57 1.46 14.46
C LEU A 102 -5.11 2.70 15.26
N GLU A 103 -4.08 2.55 16.09
CA GLU A 103 -3.45 3.66 16.79
C GLU A 103 -2.81 4.64 15.80
N TYR A 104 -2.01 4.14 14.83
CA TYR A 104 -1.41 4.97 13.78
C TYR A 104 -2.46 5.77 13.02
N VAL A 105 -3.52 5.11 12.54
CA VAL A 105 -4.61 5.77 11.81
C VAL A 105 -5.27 6.86 12.67
N SER A 106 -5.48 6.64 13.97
CA SER A 106 -6.09 7.64 14.85
C SER A 106 -5.27 8.91 15.03
N LEU A 107 -3.96 8.84 14.78
CA LEU A 107 -3.04 9.97 14.88
C LEU A 107 -2.88 10.72 13.54
N LEU A 108 -3.34 10.16 12.42
CA LEU A 108 -3.28 10.83 11.12
C LEU A 108 -4.12 12.10 11.09
N PRO A 109 -3.73 13.11 10.30
CA PRO A 109 -4.54 14.31 10.06
C PRO A 109 -5.91 13.96 9.46
N THR A 110 -6.94 14.73 9.81
CA THR A 110 -8.32 14.51 9.31
C THR A 110 -8.58 15.14 7.95
N ASP A 111 -7.68 15.98 7.46
CA ASP A 111 -7.77 16.72 6.21
C ASP A 111 -6.94 16.12 5.06
N LEU A 112 -6.46 14.89 5.22
CA LEU A 112 -5.81 14.15 4.16
C LEU A 112 -6.71 14.03 2.92
N THR A 113 -6.10 14.09 1.76
CA THR A 113 -6.76 13.91 0.46
C THR A 113 -6.61 12.50 -0.10
N HIS A 114 -5.59 11.77 0.35
CA HIS A 114 -5.28 10.43 -0.15
C HIS A 114 -4.65 9.55 0.94
N ILE A 115 -5.02 8.27 0.95
CA ILE A 115 -4.43 7.25 1.82
C ILE A 115 -4.15 5.99 0.99
N ASP A 116 -2.89 5.56 0.96
CA ASP A 116 -2.52 4.27 0.41
C ASP A 116 -2.47 3.21 1.51
N ILE A 117 -3.16 2.08 1.29
CA ILE A 117 -3.02 0.88 2.12
C ILE A 117 -2.22 -0.15 1.33
N THR A 118 -1.05 -0.51 1.82
CA THR A 118 -0.11 -1.39 1.15
C THR A 118 0.68 -2.26 2.13
N GLY A 119 1.67 -2.95 1.61
CA GLY A 119 2.58 -3.82 2.35
C GLY A 119 3.06 -4.96 1.45
N GLY A 120 3.33 -6.12 2.02
CA GLY A 120 3.47 -7.34 1.23
C GLY A 120 2.14 -7.69 0.57
N GLU A 121 1.17 -8.18 1.36
CA GLU A 121 -0.22 -8.41 0.92
C GLU A 121 -1.19 -8.04 2.04
N PRO A 122 -1.96 -6.95 1.90
CA PRO A 122 -2.87 -6.47 2.95
C PRO A 122 -3.94 -7.47 3.36
N THR A 123 -4.43 -8.31 2.45
CA THR A 123 -5.47 -9.30 2.73
C THR A 123 -5.04 -10.38 3.74
N LEU A 124 -3.75 -10.46 4.08
CA LEU A 124 -3.25 -11.33 5.14
C LEU A 124 -3.69 -10.87 6.55
N LEU A 125 -4.18 -9.63 6.71
CA LEU A 125 -4.88 -9.17 7.91
C LEU A 125 -6.27 -9.82 8.10
N LYS A 126 -6.78 -10.50 7.07
CA LYS A 126 -8.08 -11.19 7.09
C LYS A 126 -9.21 -10.26 7.50
N GLU A 127 -10.02 -10.65 8.50
CA GLU A 127 -11.18 -9.92 9.01
C GLU A 127 -10.81 -8.57 9.65
N ASN A 128 -9.55 -8.37 10.02
CA ASN A 128 -9.08 -7.10 10.56
C ASN A 128 -8.89 -6.02 9.47
N LEU A 129 -8.74 -6.41 8.20
CA LEU A 129 -8.53 -5.46 7.12
C LEU A 129 -9.74 -4.54 6.90
N PRO A 130 -10.99 -5.02 6.81
CA PRO A 130 -12.17 -4.15 6.77
C PRO A 130 -12.27 -3.20 7.97
N VAL A 131 -11.89 -3.63 9.17
CA VAL A 131 -11.89 -2.78 10.37
C VAL A 131 -10.90 -1.62 10.22
N LEU A 132 -9.71 -1.89 9.66
CA LEU A 132 -8.71 -0.86 9.40
C LEU A 132 -9.18 0.14 8.35
N ILE A 133 -9.81 -0.34 7.25
CA ILE A 133 -10.37 0.51 6.19
C ILE A 133 -11.45 1.42 6.74
N GLU A 134 -12.40 0.87 7.53
CA GLU A 134 -13.45 1.64 8.18
C GLU A 134 -12.87 2.75 9.06
N LYS A 135 -11.88 2.41 9.90
CA LYS A 135 -11.17 3.37 10.74
C LYS A 135 -10.49 4.49 9.94
N ALA A 136 -9.87 4.16 8.80
CA ALA A 136 -9.23 5.15 7.94
C ALA A 136 -10.24 6.07 7.25
N LEU A 137 -11.38 5.53 6.78
CA LEU A 137 -12.48 6.32 6.22
C LEU A 137 -13.11 7.26 7.24
N ASP A 138 -13.24 6.83 8.50
CA ASP A 138 -13.78 7.66 9.58
C ASP A 138 -12.78 8.76 9.98
N GLN A 139 -11.48 8.45 10.03
CA GLN A 139 -10.43 9.40 10.43
C GLN A 139 -10.26 10.51 9.40
N ALA A 140 -10.25 10.16 8.12
CA ALA A 140 -10.01 11.09 7.02
C ALA A 140 -11.12 11.00 5.96
N GLY A 141 -12.34 11.37 6.34
CA GLY A 141 -13.54 11.21 5.51
C GLY A 141 -13.53 11.95 4.16
N LYS A 142 -12.56 12.85 3.92
CA LYS A 142 -12.35 13.49 2.61
C LYS A 142 -11.36 12.72 1.73
N ALA A 143 -10.49 11.92 2.32
CA ALA A 143 -9.47 11.17 1.60
C ALA A 143 -10.06 10.11 0.68
N GLU A 144 -9.45 9.93 -0.48
CA GLU A 144 -9.60 8.73 -1.28
C GLU A 144 -8.64 7.66 -0.73
N ILE A 145 -9.16 6.47 -0.47
CA ILE A 145 -8.35 5.34 -0.01
C ILE A 145 -8.09 4.40 -1.18
N LEU A 146 -6.83 4.21 -1.51
CA LEU A 146 -6.37 3.23 -2.47
C LEU A 146 -5.70 2.05 -1.76
N MET A 147 -6.24 0.86 -1.93
CA MET A 147 -5.61 -0.36 -1.44
C MET A 147 -4.90 -1.10 -2.58
N LEU A 148 -3.63 -1.45 -2.36
CA LEU A 148 -2.84 -2.26 -3.29
C LEU A 148 -2.87 -3.72 -2.82
N SER A 149 -3.42 -4.62 -3.63
CA SER A 149 -3.52 -6.05 -3.30
C SER A 149 -3.27 -6.90 -4.54
N ASN A 150 -2.69 -8.09 -4.37
CA ASN A 150 -2.58 -9.05 -5.47
C ASN A 150 -3.92 -9.69 -5.88
N GLY A 151 -5.00 -9.41 -5.18
CA GLY A 151 -6.36 -9.83 -5.51
C GLY A 151 -6.72 -11.28 -5.16
N ARG A 152 -5.74 -12.14 -4.86
CA ARG A 152 -5.92 -13.58 -4.76
C ARG A 152 -6.87 -14.04 -3.66
N SER A 153 -6.81 -13.40 -2.49
CA SER A 153 -7.68 -13.74 -1.36
C SER A 153 -9.16 -13.51 -1.66
N PHE A 154 -9.46 -12.58 -2.57
CA PHE A 154 -10.82 -12.27 -3.01
C PHE A 154 -11.45 -13.34 -3.90
N ALA A 155 -10.69 -14.34 -4.37
CA ALA A 155 -11.26 -15.53 -5.00
C ALA A 155 -12.24 -16.27 -4.06
N VAL A 156 -12.07 -16.13 -2.74
CA VAL A 156 -13.02 -16.63 -1.74
C VAL A 156 -14.17 -15.62 -1.60
N ARG A 157 -15.31 -15.90 -2.23
CA ARG A 157 -16.47 -14.99 -2.30
C ARG A 157 -16.90 -14.47 -0.91
N LYS A 158 -16.90 -15.32 0.10
CA LYS A 158 -17.24 -14.92 1.48
C LYS A 158 -16.31 -13.84 2.01
N TYR A 159 -15.03 -13.86 1.62
CA TYR A 159 -14.06 -12.82 2.00
C TYR A 159 -14.31 -11.53 1.22
N SER A 160 -14.56 -11.59 -0.10
CA SER A 160 -14.88 -10.41 -0.91
C SER A 160 -16.11 -9.67 -0.38
N GLN A 161 -17.12 -10.38 0.11
CA GLN A 161 -18.34 -9.80 0.68
C GLN A 161 -18.08 -8.85 1.86
N LEU A 162 -16.95 -9.00 2.57
CA LEU A 162 -16.56 -8.09 3.64
C LEU A 162 -16.23 -6.68 3.12
N PHE A 163 -15.99 -6.53 1.82
CA PHE A 163 -15.60 -5.27 1.17
C PHE A 163 -16.76 -4.58 0.46
N TYR A 164 -17.90 -5.26 0.26
CA TYR A 164 -19.09 -4.68 -0.37
C TYR A 164 -19.63 -3.42 0.32
N PRO A 165 -19.55 -3.28 1.67
CA PRO A 165 -19.96 -2.05 2.35
C PRO A 165 -19.16 -0.80 1.96
N PHE A 166 -18.03 -0.97 1.26
CA PHE A 166 -17.17 0.13 0.81
C PHE A 166 -17.44 0.57 -0.64
N ALA A 167 -18.35 -0.11 -1.38
CA ALA A 167 -18.60 0.12 -2.80
C ALA A 167 -18.96 1.57 -3.15
N ASP A 168 -19.78 2.22 -2.32
CA ASP A 168 -20.24 3.60 -2.52
C ASP A 168 -19.43 4.62 -1.70
N ARG A 169 -18.26 4.21 -1.21
CA ARG A 169 -17.38 5.05 -0.41
C ARG A 169 -16.12 5.43 -1.19
N LYS A 170 -15.35 6.39 -0.72
CA LYS A 170 -14.08 6.78 -1.33
C LYS A 170 -12.98 5.72 -1.12
N PHE A 171 -13.26 4.50 -1.56
CA PHE A 171 -12.38 3.36 -1.44
C PHE A 171 -12.29 2.62 -2.77
N LYS A 172 -11.07 2.31 -3.20
CA LYS A 172 -10.80 1.50 -4.39
C LYS A 172 -9.66 0.53 -4.16
N ILE A 173 -9.64 -0.54 -4.93
CA ILE A 173 -8.59 -1.55 -4.89
C ILE A 173 -7.88 -1.57 -6.24
N GLU A 174 -6.55 -1.51 -6.24
CA GLU A 174 -5.75 -1.69 -7.45
C GLU A 174 -5.08 -3.05 -7.41
N ILE A 175 -5.36 -3.86 -8.45
CA ILE A 175 -4.97 -5.27 -8.53
C ILE A 175 -4.07 -5.46 -9.76
N PRO A 176 -2.90 -6.12 -9.65
CA PRO A 176 -2.00 -6.32 -10.77
C PRO A 176 -2.46 -7.47 -11.68
N ILE A 177 -2.43 -7.22 -12.99
CA ILE A 177 -2.46 -8.25 -14.04
C ILE A 177 -1.17 -8.15 -14.84
N HIS A 178 -0.36 -9.22 -14.83
CA HIS A 178 0.97 -9.20 -15.41
C HIS A 178 1.02 -9.70 -16.86
N SER A 179 0.03 -10.48 -17.28
CA SER A 179 -0.11 -11.05 -18.63
C SER A 179 -1.55 -11.52 -18.85
N ALA A 180 -1.99 -11.58 -20.09
CA ALA A 180 -3.23 -12.27 -20.51
C ALA A 180 -3.07 -13.81 -20.46
N SER A 181 -1.84 -14.32 -20.42
CA SER A 181 -1.54 -15.75 -20.26
C SER A 181 -1.42 -16.10 -18.77
N GLY A 182 -2.21 -17.08 -18.31
CA GLY A 182 -2.16 -17.57 -16.93
C GLY A 182 -0.78 -18.10 -16.53
N GLU A 183 -0.12 -18.85 -17.41
CA GLU A 183 1.22 -19.40 -17.15
C GLU A 183 2.24 -18.27 -16.95
N LYS A 184 2.21 -17.27 -17.81
CA LYS A 184 3.13 -16.12 -17.74
C LYS A 184 2.83 -15.22 -16.54
N HIS A 185 1.56 -14.98 -16.23
CA HIS A 185 1.16 -14.26 -15.03
C HIS A 185 1.68 -14.97 -13.77
N ASP A 186 1.45 -16.29 -13.65
CA ASP A 186 1.89 -17.09 -12.51
C ASP A 186 3.42 -17.09 -12.37
N PHE A 187 4.15 -17.17 -13.49
CA PHE A 187 5.60 -17.05 -13.50
C PHE A 187 6.06 -15.69 -12.94
N ILE A 188 5.47 -14.59 -13.40
CA ILE A 188 5.81 -13.22 -12.94
C ILE A 188 5.42 -13.03 -11.47
N ALA A 189 4.24 -13.49 -11.06
CA ALA A 189 3.77 -13.44 -9.68
C ALA A 189 4.55 -14.40 -8.74
N GLY A 190 5.34 -15.32 -9.31
CA GLY A 190 6.07 -16.34 -8.55
C GLY A 190 5.17 -17.24 -7.72
N CYS A 191 3.97 -17.53 -8.22
CA CYS A 191 2.97 -18.32 -7.52
C CYS A 191 2.00 -19.02 -8.49
N GLN A 192 1.87 -20.34 -8.38
CA GLN A 192 0.93 -21.13 -9.17
C GLN A 192 -0.52 -20.77 -8.85
N ASN A 193 -1.36 -20.82 -9.87
CA ASN A 193 -2.79 -20.49 -9.80
C ASN A 193 -3.08 -19.02 -9.38
N SER A 194 -2.07 -18.16 -9.38
CA SER A 194 -2.22 -16.74 -9.08
C SER A 194 -3.21 -16.09 -10.05
N PHE A 195 -3.05 -16.34 -11.35
CA PHE A 195 -3.93 -15.81 -12.40
C PHE A 195 -5.40 -16.12 -12.14
N ILE A 196 -5.75 -17.40 -12.02
CA ILE A 196 -7.13 -17.83 -11.79
C ILE A 196 -7.71 -17.22 -10.52
N GLN A 197 -6.92 -17.17 -9.44
CA GLN A 197 -7.36 -16.57 -8.18
C GLN A 197 -7.56 -15.05 -8.30
N THR A 198 -6.67 -14.35 -8.98
CA THR A 198 -6.77 -12.90 -9.19
C THR A 198 -7.99 -12.56 -10.04
N ILE A 199 -8.21 -13.27 -11.17
CA ILE A 199 -9.39 -13.09 -12.02
C ILE A 199 -10.68 -13.32 -11.24
N ALA A 200 -10.79 -14.44 -10.52
CA ALA A 200 -11.97 -14.73 -9.68
C ALA A 200 -12.17 -13.67 -8.58
N GLY A 201 -11.07 -13.16 -8.02
CA GLY A 201 -11.11 -12.10 -7.00
C GLY A 201 -11.66 -10.79 -7.54
N ILE A 202 -11.24 -10.38 -8.75
CA ILE A 202 -11.73 -9.17 -9.41
C ILE A 202 -13.22 -9.31 -9.69
N HIS A 203 -13.68 -10.41 -10.28
CA HIS A 203 -15.11 -10.65 -10.53
C HIS A 203 -15.93 -10.58 -9.24
N ASN A 204 -15.48 -11.25 -8.17
CA ASN A 204 -16.20 -11.24 -6.90
C ASN A 204 -16.32 -9.83 -6.30
N LEU A 205 -15.31 -8.97 -6.46
CA LEU A 205 -15.35 -7.59 -5.97
C LEU A 205 -16.25 -6.71 -6.85
N LEU A 206 -16.17 -6.84 -8.18
CA LEU A 206 -17.04 -6.13 -9.13
C LEU A 206 -18.51 -6.50 -8.95
N ASP A 207 -18.83 -7.79 -8.69
CA ASP A 207 -20.19 -8.24 -8.34
C ASP A 207 -20.76 -7.49 -7.12
N GLY A 208 -19.91 -7.05 -6.20
CA GLY A 208 -20.27 -6.25 -5.03
C GLY A 208 -20.21 -4.74 -5.25
N GLY A 209 -19.92 -4.28 -6.46
CA GLY A 209 -19.83 -2.86 -6.80
C GLY A 209 -18.56 -2.16 -6.28
N VAL A 210 -17.56 -2.91 -5.80
CA VAL A 210 -16.30 -2.33 -5.31
C VAL A 210 -15.53 -1.75 -6.49
N GLU A 211 -15.03 -0.53 -6.35
CA GLU A 211 -14.22 0.12 -7.39
C GLU A 211 -12.86 -0.54 -7.57
N ILE A 212 -12.58 -1.00 -8.79
CA ILE A 212 -11.33 -1.70 -9.14
C ILE A 212 -10.57 -0.95 -10.22
N GLY A 213 -9.28 -0.74 -9.96
CA GLY A 213 -8.27 -0.39 -10.96
C GLY A 213 -7.37 -1.61 -11.23
N ILE A 214 -6.87 -1.71 -12.46
CA ILE A 214 -5.88 -2.72 -12.81
C ILE A 214 -4.52 -2.07 -12.97
N ARG A 215 -3.50 -2.67 -12.35
CA ARG A 215 -2.10 -2.24 -12.48
C ARG A 215 -1.33 -3.19 -13.36
N ILE A 216 -0.62 -2.65 -14.34
CA ILE A 216 0.34 -3.39 -15.15
C ILE A 216 1.73 -2.85 -14.85
N VAL A 217 2.54 -3.61 -14.11
CA VAL A 217 3.96 -3.28 -13.92
C VAL A 217 4.68 -3.67 -15.22
N VAL A 218 5.09 -2.66 -15.98
CA VAL A 218 5.77 -2.85 -17.26
C VAL A 218 7.19 -3.34 -17.03
N SER A 219 7.54 -4.43 -17.68
CA SER A 219 8.84 -5.09 -17.55
C SER A 219 9.26 -5.74 -18.87
N LYS A 220 10.51 -6.19 -18.96
CA LYS A 220 11.03 -6.97 -20.10
C LYS A 220 10.18 -8.19 -20.44
N LEU A 221 9.42 -8.70 -19.49
CA LEU A 221 8.61 -9.90 -19.66
C LEU A 221 7.26 -9.65 -20.36
N ASN A 222 6.72 -8.43 -20.28
CA ASN A 222 5.37 -8.17 -20.75
C ASN A 222 5.21 -6.95 -21.66
N TYR A 223 6.24 -6.13 -21.85
CA TYR A 223 6.10 -4.88 -22.59
C TYR A 223 5.66 -5.08 -24.07
N THR A 224 6.08 -6.17 -24.71
CA THR A 224 5.68 -6.49 -26.09
C THR A 224 4.25 -6.97 -26.22
N GLU A 225 3.58 -7.28 -25.11
CA GLU A 225 2.21 -7.84 -25.06
C GLU A 225 1.22 -6.85 -24.43
N LEU A 226 1.60 -5.58 -24.21
CA LEU A 226 0.74 -4.62 -23.51
C LEU A 226 -0.63 -4.47 -24.16
N ASN A 227 -0.72 -4.41 -25.51
CA ASN A 227 -2.01 -4.37 -26.22
C ASN A 227 -2.87 -5.58 -25.88
N SER A 228 -2.31 -6.79 -25.97
CA SER A 228 -3.05 -8.02 -25.67
C SER A 228 -3.50 -8.10 -24.21
N ILE A 229 -2.72 -7.54 -23.28
CA ILE A 229 -3.08 -7.48 -21.85
C ILE A 229 -4.24 -6.49 -21.67
N VAL A 230 -4.18 -5.32 -22.30
CA VAL A 230 -5.23 -4.30 -22.23
C VAL A 230 -6.52 -4.81 -22.87
N ASP A 231 -6.43 -5.44 -24.05
CA ASP A 231 -7.59 -6.04 -24.72
C ASP A 231 -8.25 -7.13 -23.86
N PHE A 232 -7.42 -7.99 -23.23
CA PHE A 232 -7.90 -9.00 -22.29
C PHE A 232 -8.64 -8.36 -21.12
N ILE A 233 -8.06 -7.32 -20.50
CA ILE A 233 -8.66 -6.63 -19.36
C ILE A 233 -10.01 -6.00 -19.75
N HIS A 234 -10.08 -5.32 -20.88
CA HIS A 234 -11.33 -4.73 -21.37
C HIS A 234 -12.41 -5.76 -21.67
N TYR A 235 -12.03 -6.90 -22.23
CA TYR A 235 -12.97 -7.97 -22.52
C TYR A 235 -13.48 -8.65 -21.25
N GLU A 236 -12.58 -8.96 -20.31
CA GLU A 236 -12.89 -9.73 -19.11
C GLU A 236 -13.57 -8.87 -18.03
N PHE A 237 -13.19 -7.59 -17.94
CA PHE A 237 -13.63 -6.69 -16.87
C PHE A 237 -14.12 -5.33 -17.42
N PRO A 238 -15.28 -5.28 -18.08
CA PRO A 238 -15.78 -4.03 -18.68
C PRO A 238 -16.10 -2.93 -17.65
N ASP A 239 -16.28 -3.29 -16.38
CA ASP A 239 -16.68 -2.37 -15.31
C ASP A 239 -15.52 -1.82 -14.47
N ILE A 240 -14.24 -2.11 -14.83
CA ILE A 240 -13.12 -1.49 -14.14
C ILE A 240 -13.06 0.03 -14.34
N LYS A 241 -12.48 0.72 -13.38
CA LYS A 241 -12.40 2.20 -13.45
C LYS A 241 -11.26 2.70 -14.33
N TYR A 242 -10.11 2.04 -14.29
CA TYR A 242 -8.92 2.44 -15.04
C TYR A 242 -7.89 1.32 -15.11
N ILE A 243 -6.96 1.46 -16.05
CA ILE A 243 -5.74 0.68 -16.14
C ILE A 243 -4.56 1.62 -15.87
N ASN A 244 -3.70 1.24 -14.93
CA ASN A 244 -2.49 1.96 -14.57
C ASN A 244 -1.26 1.23 -15.12
N LEU A 245 -0.55 1.85 -16.07
CA LEU A 245 0.74 1.36 -16.55
C LEU A 245 1.84 1.92 -15.64
N MET A 246 2.46 1.08 -14.85
CA MET A 246 3.46 1.46 -13.87
C MET A 246 4.87 1.07 -14.32
N GLY A 247 5.81 2.00 -14.24
CA GLY A 247 7.24 1.70 -14.35
C GLY A 247 7.71 0.82 -13.20
N MET A 248 8.69 -0.03 -13.47
CA MET A 248 9.24 -0.94 -12.46
C MET A 248 10.28 -0.23 -11.58
N GLU A 249 10.18 -0.40 -10.26
CA GLU A 249 11.22 0.00 -9.31
C GLU A 249 12.28 -1.09 -9.22
N VAL A 250 13.52 -0.75 -9.58
CA VAL A 250 14.64 -1.71 -9.60
C VAL A 250 15.25 -1.85 -8.21
N MET A 251 14.49 -2.42 -7.29
CA MET A 251 14.87 -2.70 -5.90
C MET A 251 14.55 -4.15 -5.54
N GLY A 252 14.98 -4.63 -4.40
CA GLY A 252 14.62 -5.93 -3.84
C GLY A 252 14.79 -7.10 -4.80
N ASN A 253 13.70 -7.81 -5.12
CA ASN A 253 13.70 -8.89 -6.10
C ASN A 253 13.90 -8.38 -7.52
N ALA A 254 13.36 -7.20 -7.88
CA ALA A 254 13.59 -6.62 -9.21
C ALA A 254 15.08 -6.39 -9.45
N TRP A 255 15.81 -5.87 -8.47
CA TRP A 255 17.28 -5.72 -8.57
C TRP A 255 17.99 -7.08 -8.72
N LYS A 256 17.58 -8.07 -7.93
CA LYS A 256 18.16 -9.42 -8.00
C LYS A 256 17.95 -10.07 -9.36
N ASN A 257 16.79 -9.84 -9.98
CA ASN A 257 16.36 -10.43 -11.25
C ASN A 257 16.47 -9.45 -12.44
N ARG A 258 17.20 -8.34 -12.31
CA ARG A 258 17.22 -7.25 -13.30
C ARG A 258 17.53 -7.69 -14.73
N GLU A 259 18.36 -8.69 -14.91
CA GLU A 259 18.70 -9.25 -16.24
C GLU A 259 17.48 -9.83 -16.98
N ILE A 260 16.47 -10.27 -16.18
CA ILE A 260 15.26 -10.91 -16.70
C ILE A 260 14.11 -9.91 -16.80
N VAL A 261 14.05 -8.94 -15.88
CA VAL A 261 12.85 -8.07 -15.75
C VAL A 261 13.08 -6.64 -16.26
N TRP A 262 14.33 -6.16 -16.30
CA TRP A 262 14.62 -4.80 -16.71
C TRP A 262 14.68 -4.68 -18.25
N GLU A 263 14.12 -3.58 -18.75
CA GLU A 263 14.23 -3.17 -20.16
C GLU A 263 14.46 -1.66 -20.23
N GLU A 264 15.23 -1.23 -21.21
CA GLU A 264 15.50 0.18 -21.46
C GLU A 264 14.26 0.92 -21.91
N LEU A 265 14.09 2.18 -21.46
CA LEU A 265 12.92 2.99 -21.77
C LEU A 265 12.70 3.19 -23.27
N GLU A 266 13.79 3.33 -24.03
CA GLU A 266 13.76 3.46 -25.50
C GLU A 266 13.07 2.27 -26.15
N ASN A 267 13.27 1.06 -25.64
CA ASN A 267 12.64 -0.16 -26.15
C ASN A 267 11.18 -0.26 -25.72
N LEU A 268 10.82 0.26 -24.54
CA LEU A 268 9.43 0.27 -24.02
C LEU A 268 8.55 1.30 -24.74
N LYS A 269 9.12 2.45 -25.14
CA LYS A 269 8.39 3.61 -25.65
C LYS A 269 7.41 3.32 -26.80
N PRO A 270 7.78 2.55 -27.86
CA PRO A 270 6.83 2.27 -28.94
C PRO A 270 5.58 1.50 -28.48
N TYR A 271 5.74 0.59 -27.52
CA TYR A 271 4.65 -0.23 -26.99
C TYR A 271 3.75 0.55 -26.04
N LEU A 272 4.34 1.45 -25.22
CA LEU A 272 3.58 2.36 -24.37
C LEU A 272 2.73 3.32 -25.20
N GLN A 273 3.27 3.87 -26.30
CA GLN A 273 2.52 4.73 -27.20
C GLN A 273 1.38 4.02 -27.93
N GLY A 274 1.45 2.70 -28.07
CA GLY A 274 0.44 1.89 -28.74
C GLY A 274 -0.78 1.58 -27.87
N VAL A 275 -0.69 1.76 -26.54
CA VAL A 275 -1.79 1.46 -25.58
C VAL A 275 -2.36 2.70 -24.92
N LEU A 276 -1.77 3.87 -25.13
CA LEU A 276 -2.26 5.18 -24.68
C LEU A 276 -3.11 5.82 -25.78
#